data_1c481770ea86933590822b7440027543
#
_entry.id   1c481770ea86933590822b7440027543
#
_cell.length_a   1.000
_cell.length_b   1.000
_cell.length_c   1.000
_cell.angle_alpha   90.00
_cell.angle_beta   90.00
_cell.angle_gamma   90.00
#
_symmetry.space_group_name_H-M   'P 1'
#
loop_
_entity.id
_entity.type
_entity.pdbx_description
1 polymer ?
#
loop_
_entity_poly.entity_id
_entity_poly.type
_entity_poly.pdbx_seq_one_letter_code
_entity_poly.pdbx_strand_id
1 'polypeptide(L)'
;MLGLAAQWSGLAGIHANSVAPILVSQEQGRQKSTFCKSLMPMVLRRYYVDNLKLTSQGQAERLLAEMGLLNMDEFDKYAESKMPLLKNLMQMSDLNIRKAYQQSFRQLPRVASFIGTSNRFDLLTDPTGSRRFLCVEVKGKIDCSRIVHKQIYAQLKQELLKGARYWFTAEEEHELKEHNKMFQRRSIMEEVLYACFR
;
A
#
# COMPACT_ATOMS: atom_id res chain seq x y z
N MET A 1 -0.24 9.27 3.85
CA MET A 1 0.04 10.43 2.96
C MET A 1 1.46 10.97 3.11
N LEU A 2 1.99 11.21 4.34
CA LEU A 2 3.38 11.68 4.54
C LEU A 2 4.41 10.76 3.86
N GLY A 3 4.33 9.44 4.05
CA GLY A 3 5.25 8.48 3.42
C GLY A 3 5.22 8.52 1.89
N LEU A 4 4.04 8.72 1.28
CA LEU A 4 3.89 8.90 -0.16
C LEU A 4 4.57 10.19 -0.63
N ALA A 5 4.36 11.30 0.08
CA ALA A 5 4.99 12.58 -0.27
C ALA A 5 6.51 12.55 -0.07
N ALA A 6 7.01 11.89 0.99
CA ALA A 6 8.43 11.68 1.24
C ALA A 6 9.08 10.89 0.11
N GLN A 7 8.43 9.79 -0.33
CA GLN A 7 8.91 8.93 -1.42
C GLN A 7 9.00 9.71 -2.74
N TRP A 8 7.97 10.50 -3.09
CA TRP A 8 7.95 11.27 -4.35
C TRP A 8 8.92 12.44 -4.38
N SER A 9 9.15 13.07 -3.22
CA SER A 9 10.04 14.24 -3.13
C SER A 9 11.53 13.89 -2.97
N GLY A 10 11.86 12.60 -2.87
CA GLY A 10 13.22 12.15 -2.54
C GLY A 10 13.66 12.49 -1.11
N LEU A 11 12.71 12.90 -0.24
CA LEU A 11 12.96 13.16 1.18
C LEU A 11 12.82 11.88 2.04
N ALA A 12 12.49 10.76 1.42
CA ALA A 12 12.52 9.46 2.08
C ALA A 12 14.01 9.10 2.31
N GLY A 13 14.49 9.31 3.53
CA GLY A 13 15.86 8.97 3.92
C GLY A 13 16.08 7.44 3.87
N ILE A 14 16.57 6.86 4.98
CA ILE A 14 16.81 5.40 5.09
C ILE A 14 15.54 4.56 5.23
N HIS A 15 14.38 5.16 5.48
CA HIS A 15 13.11 4.46 5.69
C HIS A 15 12.28 4.47 4.41
N ALA A 16 12.10 3.30 3.81
CA ALA A 16 11.14 3.14 2.73
C ALA A 16 9.69 3.28 3.26
N ASN A 17 8.77 3.81 2.43
CA ASN A 17 7.33 3.78 2.74
C ASN A 17 6.80 2.36 2.58
N SER A 18 6.94 1.54 3.63
CA SER A 18 6.69 0.09 3.62
C SER A 18 5.27 -0.29 4.03
N VAL A 19 4.43 0.68 4.40
CA VAL A 19 3.05 0.44 4.82
C VAL A 19 2.07 0.89 3.75
N ALA A 20 1.12 0.02 3.39
CA ALA A 20 0.04 0.30 2.46
C ALA A 20 -1.29 0.38 3.21
N PRO A 21 -2.05 1.48 3.11
CA PRO A 21 -3.43 1.51 3.56
C PRO A 21 -4.30 0.65 2.64
N ILE A 22 -5.16 -0.18 3.24
CA ILE A 22 -6.15 -1.00 2.54
C ILE A 22 -7.55 -0.57 2.98
N LEU A 23 -8.32 -0.03 2.05
CA LEU A 23 -9.70 0.41 2.30
C LEU A 23 -10.65 -0.79 2.21
N VAL A 24 -11.30 -1.10 3.32
CA VAL A 24 -12.13 -2.30 3.46
C VAL A 24 -13.61 -1.91 3.60
N SER A 25 -14.49 -2.54 2.83
CA SER A 25 -15.94 -2.42 2.98
C SER A 25 -16.64 -3.57 2.24
N GLN A 26 -17.55 -4.28 2.89
CA GLN A 26 -18.38 -5.31 2.23
C GLN A 26 -19.27 -4.72 1.15
N GLU A 27 -19.74 -3.49 1.36
CA GLU A 27 -20.59 -2.82 0.39
C GLU A 27 -19.80 -2.27 -0.80
N GLN A 28 -20.30 -2.57 -1.97
CA GLN A 28 -19.84 -1.97 -3.22
C GLN A 28 -20.32 -0.51 -3.34
N GLY A 29 -19.70 0.28 -4.23
CA GLY A 29 -20.13 1.65 -4.47
C GLY A 29 -19.69 2.68 -3.42
N ARG A 30 -18.92 2.31 -2.40
CA ARG A 30 -18.34 3.21 -1.39
C ARG A 30 -17.23 4.13 -1.94
N GLN A 31 -16.93 4.04 -3.24
CA GLN A 31 -15.93 4.84 -3.96
C GLN A 31 -14.47 4.61 -3.51
N LYS A 32 -14.14 3.44 -2.98
CA LYS A 32 -12.77 3.10 -2.52
C LYS A 32 -11.72 3.29 -3.62
N SER A 33 -11.89 2.64 -4.79
CA SER A 33 -10.93 2.73 -5.90
C SER A 33 -10.88 4.14 -6.49
N THR A 34 -12.03 4.84 -6.54
CA THR A 34 -12.09 6.26 -6.94
C THR A 34 -11.27 7.13 -6.00
N PHE A 35 -11.38 6.90 -4.68
CA PHE A 35 -10.60 7.61 -3.68
C PHE A 35 -9.11 7.34 -3.86
N CYS A 36 -8.68 6.08 -4.04
CA CYS A 36 -7.29 5.75 -4.29
C CYS A 36 -6.71 6.55 -5.47
N LYS A 37 -7.43 6.61 -6.57
CA LYS A 37 -7.05 7.39 -7.75
C LYS A 37 -7.08 8.90 -7.51
N SER A 38 -8.01 9.37 -6.70
CA SER A 38 -8.17 10.80 -6.39
C SER A 38 -7.06 11.37 -5.52
N LEU A 39 -6.27 10.53 -4.86
CA LEU A 39 -5.06 10.97 -4.15
C LEU A 39 -4.02 11.56 -5.11
N MET A 40 -4.01 11.11 -6.37
CA MET A 40 -3.10 11.63 -7.39
C MET A 40 -3.63 12.95 -7.98
N PRO A 41 -2.84 14.05 -7.96
CA PRO A 41 -3.16 15.25 -8.72
C PRO A 41 -3.37 14.92 -10.21
N MET A 42 -4.27 15.65 -10.87
CA MET A 42 -4.62 15.41 -12.28
C MET A 42 -3.39 15.27 -13.19
N VAL A 43 -2.41 16.15 -13.01
CA VAL A 43 -1.17 16.17 -13.81
C VAL A 43 -0.27 14.96 -13.59
N LEU A 44 -0.43 14.25 -12.46
CA LEU A 44 0.35 13.06 -12.08
C LEU A 44 -0.43 11.75 -12.26
N ARG A 45 -1.71 11.78 -12.66
CA ARG A 45 -2.54 10.58 -12.80
C ARG A 45 -2.01 9.53 -13.76
N ARG A 46 -1.17 9.92 -14.72
CA ARG A 46 -0.46 8.99 -15.61
C ARG A 46 0.50 8.05 -14.88
N TYR A 47 0.90 8.40 -13.64
CA TYR A 47 1.76 7.60 -12.78
C TYR A 47 0.97 6.78 -11.74
N TYR A 48 -0.32 6.62 -11.95
CA TYR A 48 -1.18 5.76 -11.14
C TYR A 48 -1.45 4.44 -11.86
N VAL A 49 -1.34 3.34 -11.12
CA VAL A 49 -1.71 2.00 -11.60
C VAL A 49 -2.98 1.57 -10.90
N ASP A 50 -4.05 1.36 -11.67
CA ASP A 50 -5.37 1.01 -11.13
C ASP A 50 -5.40 -0.39 -10.50
N ASN A 51 -4.66 -1.34 -11.07
CA ASN A 51 -4.63 -2.72 -10.60
C ASN A 51 -3.21 -3.28 -10.78
N LEU A 52 -2.48 -3.39 -9.67
CA LEU A 52 -1.14 -3.95 -9.66
C LEU A 52 -1.20 -5.47 -9.89
N LYS A 53 -0.60 -5.94 -10.98
CA LYS A 53 -0.46 -7.37 -11.27
C LYS A 53 0.96 -7.82 -10.94
N LEU A 54 1.09 -8.76 -10.01
CA LEU A 54 2.37 -9.36 -9.63
C LEU A 54 2.71 -10.53 -10.56
N THR A 55 3.09 -10.23 -11.82
CA THR A 55 3.42 -11.23 -12.84
C THR A 55 4.86 -11.74 -12.71
N SER A 56 5.83 -10.84 -12.75
CA SER A 56 7.25 -11.13 -12.55
C SER A 56 7.91 -10.05 -11.71
N GLN A 57 8.98 -10.42 -10.99
CA GLN A 57 9.72 -9.49 -10.14
C GLN A 57 10.27 -8.31 -10.93
N GLY A 58 10.91 -8.53 -12.06
CA GLY A 58 11.53 -7.46 -12.86
C GLY A 58 10.52 -6.46 -13.43
N GLN A 59 9.30 -6.91 -13.76
CA GLN A 59 8.23 -6.00 -14.19
C GLN A 59 7.71 -5.18 -13.00
N ALA A 60 7.54 -5.80 -11.83
CA ALA A 60 7.11 -5.11 -10.62
C ALA A 60 8.15 -4.07 -10.18
N GLU A 61 9.44 -4.40 -10.17
CA GLU A 61 10.52 -3.45 -9.84
C GLU A 61 10.55 -2.25 -10.79
N ARG A 62 10.30 -2.46 -12.09
CA ARG A 62 10.18 -1.35 -13.05
C ARG A 62 9.02 -0.42 -12.70
N LEU A 63 7.84 -0.96 -12.36
CA LEU A 63 6.71 -0.17 -11.90
C LEU A 63 7.03 0.63 -10.64
N LEU A 64 7.83 0.07 -9.72
CA LEU A 64 8.26 0.77 -8.50
C LEU A 64 9.14 1.99 -8.78
N ALA A 65 9.93 1.98 -9.86
CA ALA A 65 10.77 3.10 -10.26
C ALA A 65 10.04 4.16 -11.08
N GLU A 66 9.03 3.76 -11.85
CA GLU A 66 8.37 4.61 -12.85
C GLU A 66 7.05 5.21 -12.39
N MET A 67 6.31 4.51 -11.50
CA MET A 67 4.98 4.92 -11.05
C MET A 67 5.02 5.59 -9.68
N GLY A 68 4.03 6.44 -9.39
CA GLY A 68 3.91 7.13 -8.11
C GLY A 68 3.05 6.38 -7.10
N LEU A 69 1.94 5.78 -7.55
CA LEU A 69 1.00 5.08 -6.68
C LEU A 69 0.46 3.83 -7.37
N LEU A 70 0.63 2.70 -6.70
CA LEU A 70 0.17 1.39 -7.16
C LEU A 70 -1.04 0.96 -6.32
N ASN A 71 -2.19 0.80 -6.96
CA ASN A 71 -3.38 0.30 -6.31
C ASN A 71 -3.43 -1.23 -6.41
N MET A 72 -3.57 -1.88 -5.26
CA MET A 72 -3.87 -3.29 -5.12
C MET A 72 -5.39 -3.45 -5.03
N ASP A 73 -6.05 -3.27 -6.18
CA ASP A 73 -7.51 -3.40 -6.22
C ASP A 73 -7.93 -4.86 -5.94
N GLU A 74 -9.00 -5.04 -5.18
CA GLU A 74 -9.45 -6.36 -4.72
C GLU A 74 -8.31 -7.17 -4.06
N PHE A 75 -7.62 -6.55 -3.09
CA PHE A 75 -6.48 -7.14 -2.39
C PHE A 75 -6.74 -8.55 -1.85
N ASP A 76 -7.97 -8.84 -1.43
CA ASP A 76 -8.42 -10.16 -0.98
C ASP A 76 -8.31 -11.27 -2.04
N LYS A 77 -8.17 -10.92 -3.32
CA LYS A 77 -8.00 -11.87 -4.43
C LYS A 77 -6.53 -12.18 -4.75
N TYR A 78 -5.58 -11.50 -4.10
CA TYR A 78 -4.17 -11.81 -4.30
C TYR A 78 -3.84 -13.18 -3.74
N ALA A 79 -3.20 -14.02 -4.57
CA ALA A 79 -2.79 -15.37 -4.15
C ALA A 79 -1.77 -15.29 -3.01
N GLU A 80 -1.90 -16.16 -2.01
CA GLU A 80 -0.98 -16.23 -0.87
C GLU A 80 0.48 -16.40 -1.30
N SER A 81 0.72 -17.17 -2.37
CA SER A 81 2.05 -17.36 -2.96
C SER A 81 2.70 -16.07 -3.48
N LYS A 82 1.94 -15.01 -3.72
CA LYS A 82 2.44 -13.69 -4.15
C LYS A 82 2.75 -12.74 -3.00
N MET A 83 2.28 -13.05 -1.77
CA MET A 83 2.49 -12.20 -0.61
C MET A 83 3.97 -12.00 -0.26
N PRO A 84 4.86 -13.02 -0.29
CA PRO A 84 6.28 -12.81 -0.04
C PRO A 84 6.93 -11.82 -1.02
N LEU A 85 6.60 -11.94 -2.31
CA LEU A 85 7.09 -11.01 -3.33
C LEU A 85 6.59 -9.57 -3.06
N LEU A 86 5.29 -9.39 -2.81
CA LEU A 86 4.70 -8.09 -2.50
C LEU A 86 5.38 -7.44 -1.28
N LYS A 87 5.54 -8.19 -0.20
CA LYS A 87 6.18 -7.73 1.03
C LYS A 87 7.63 -7.31 0.81
N ASN A 88 8.37 -8.03 -0.04
CA ASN A 88 9.73 -7.68 -0.43
C ASN A 88 9.74 -6.36 -1.21
N LEU A 89 8.89 -6.22 -2.24
CA LEU A 89 8.75 -5.01 -3.04
C LEU A 89 8.42 -3.77 -2.18
N MET A 90 7.59 -3.94 -1.14
CA MET A 90 7.23 -2.85 -0.22
C MET A 90 8.39 -2.37 0.66
N GLN A 91 9.42 -3.17 0.85
CA GLN A 91 10.59 -2.82 1.67
C GLN A 91 11.76 -2.25 0.89
N MET A 92 11.78 -2.44 -0.43
CA MET A 92 12.86 -1.92 -1.26
C MET A 92 12.88 -0.40 -1.22
N SER A 93 14.05 0.19 -0.95
CA SER A 93 14.32 1.63 -1.14
C SER A 93 14.91 1.90 -2.51
N ASP A 94 15.73 0.97 -2.99
CA ASP A 94 16.48 1.06 -4.24
C ASP A 94 16.24 -0.17 -5.09
N LEU A 95 16.28 0.01 -6.39
CA LEU A 95 15.94 -0.98 -7.39
C LEU A 95 17.10 -1.14 -8.37
N ASN A 96 17.51 -2.37 -8.63
CA ASN A 96 18.53 -2.69 -9.61
C ASN A 96 17.87 -3.10 -10.93
N ILE A 97 17.61 -2.13 -11.80
CA ILE A 97 16.91 -2.36 -13.06
C ILE A 97 17.90 -2.56 -14.19
N ARG A 98 17.72 -3.66 -14.92
CA ARG A 98 18.44 -3.95 -16.16
C ARG A 98 17.59 -3.50 -17.35
N LYS A 99 18.14 -2.60 -18.18
CA LYS A 99 17.52 -2.30 -19.47
C LYS A 99 17.71 -3.47 -20.42
N ALA A 100 16.71 -3.71 -21.26
CA ALA A 100 16.82 -4.68 -22.34
C ALA A 100 18.09 -4.34 -23.17
N TYR A 101 18.85 -5.39 -23.50
CA TYR A 101 20.11 -5.28 -24.29
C TYR A 101 21.29 -4.54 -23.62
N GLN A 102 21.21 -4.18 -22.32
CA GLN A 102 22.37 -3.64 -21.59
C GLN A 102 22.93 -4.66 -20.61
N GLN A 103 24.25 -4.75 -20.50
CA GLN A 103 24.93 -5.66 -19.56
C GLN A 103 24.99 -5.11 -18.14
N SER A 104 24.83 -3.79 -17.97
CA SER A 104 24.91 -3.13 -16.66
C SER A 104 23.54 -2.93 -16.02
N PHE A 105 23.48 -3.08 -14.70
CA PHE A 105 22.35 -2.68 -13.87
C PHE A 105 22.40 -1.18 -13.60
N ARG A 106 21.23 -0.59 -13.51
CA ARG A 106 21.07 0.80 -13.08
C ARG A 106 20.34 0.81 -11.73
N GLN A 107 20.98 1.37 -10.73
CA GLN A 107 20.33 1.60 -9.45
C GLN A 107 19.42 2.82 -9.57
N LEU A 108 18.15 2.64 -9.24
CA LEU A 108 17.13 3.69 -9.24
C LEU A 108 16.42 3.71 -7.89
N PRO A 109 16.09 4.88 -7.33
CA PRO A 109 15.28 4.94 -6.14
C PRO A 109 13.86 4.46 -6.43
N ARG A 110 13.23 3.81 -5.45
CA ARG A 110 11.80 3.52 -5.52
C ARG A 110 11.01 4.82 -5.36
N VAL A 111 10.11 5.09 -6.29
CA VAL A 111 9.19 6.23 -6.26
C VAL A 111 7.79 5.80 -5.83
N ALA A 112 7.39 4.59 -6.17
CA ALA A 112 6.05 4.10 -5.94
C ALA A 112 5.72 3.87 -4.47
N SER A 113 4.53 4.29 -4.09
CA SER A 113 3.83 3.89 -2.86
C SER A 113 2.69 2.95 -3.17
N PHE A 114 2.21 2.21 -2.16
CA PHE A 114 1.13 1.26 -2.31
C PHE A 114 -0.13 1.72 -1.59
N ILE A 115 -1.28 1.39 -2.16
CA ILE A 115 -2.60 1.50 -1.57
C ILE A 115 -3.43 0.30 -2.04
N GLY A 116 -4.50 -0.05 -1.35
CA GLY A 116 -5.34 -1.14 -1.80
C GLY A 116 -6.80 -0.98 -1.41
N THR A 117 -7.64 -1.84 -1.98
CA THR A 117 -9.06 -1.96 -1.65
C THR A 117 -9.42 -3.41 -1.42
N SER A 118 -10.41 -3.67 -0.57
CA SER A 118 -10.98 -4.99 -0.39
C SER A 118 -12.49 -4.89 -0.15
N ASN A 119 -13.22 -5.92 -0.59
CA ASN A 119 -14.63 -6.11 -0.28
C ASN A 119 -14.83 -7.16 0.83
N ARG A 120 -13.75 -7.70 1.38
CA ARG A 120 -13.79 -8.70 2.46
C ARG A 120 -13.05 -8.18 3.67
N PHE A 121 -13.54 -8.51 4.86
CA PHE A 121 -12.84 -8.21 6.12
C PHE A 121 -11.73 -9.23 6.41
N ASP A 122 -11.90 -10.49 6.05
CA ASP A 122 -10.95 -11.59 6.24
C ASP A 122 -9.86 -11.61 5.13
N LEU A 123 -9.18 -10.49 4.93
CA LEU A 123 -8.28 -10.29 3.79
C LEU A 123 -6.80 -10.63 4.09
N LEU A 124 -6.42 -10.67 5.36
CA LEU A 124 -5.05 -10.96 5.77
C LEU A 124 -4.86 -12.44 6.06
N THR A 125 -4.03 -13.10 5.26
CA THR A 125 -3.75 -14.54 5.39
C THR A 125 -2.51 -14.86 6.20
N ASP A 126 -1.61 -13.88 6.39
CA ASP A 126 -0.35 -14.05 7.09
C ASP A 126 -0.26 -13.13 8.32
N PRO A 127 -0.37 -13.68 9.55
CA PRO A 127 -0.29 -12.89 10.79
C PRO A 127 1.05 -12.17 10.97
N THR A 128 2.14 -12.77 10.47
CA THR A 128 3.50 -12.23 10.66
C THR A 128 3.80 -11.01 9.81
N GLY A 129 3.12 -10.88 8.68
CA GLY A 129 3.31 -9.81 7.71
C GLY A 129 2.29 -8.68 7.78
N SER A 130 1.33 -8.74 8.70
CA SER A 130 0.20 -7.80 8.78
C SER A 130 0.62 -6.36 9.07
N ARG A 131 1.78 -6.12 9.69
CA ARG A 131 2.34 -4.79 9.98
C ARG A 131 2.58 -3.91 8.73
N ARG A 132 2.53 -4.49 7.52
CA ARG A 132 2.68 -3.75 6.27
C ARG A 132 1.37 -3.22 5.70
N PHE A 133 0.27 -3.61 6.28
CA PHE A 133 -1.06 -3.24 5.80
C PHE A 133 -1.81 -2.51 6.90
N LEU A 134 -2.20 -1.27 6.64
CA LEU A 134 -3.09 -0.50 7.50
C LEU A 134 -4.51 -0.68 6.97
N CYS A 135 -5.24 -1.66 7.52
CA CYS A 135 -6.62 -1.91 7.13
C CYS A 135 -7.56 -0.86 7.75
N VAL A 136 -8.34 -0.19 6.90
CA VAL A 136 -9.26 0.88 7.29
C VAL A 136 -10.66 0.53 6.82
N GLU A 137 -11.59 0.36 7.77
CA GLU A 137 -12.99 0.14 7.47
C GLU A 137 -13.64 1.42 6.93
N VAL A 138 -14.27 1.31 5.77
CA VAL A 138 -15.01 2.41 5.14
C VAL A 138 -16.50 2.25 5.45
N LYS A 139 -17.00 3.02 6.42
CA LYS A 139 -18.38 2.95 6.91
C LYS A 139 -19.41 3.66 6.02
N GLY A 140 -18.97 4.60 5.21
CA GLY A 140 -19.84 5.41 4.35
C GLY A 140 -19.26 5.64 2.96
N LYS A 141 -20.02 6.27 2.08
CA LYS A 141 -19.55 6.68 0.77
C LYS A 141 -18.49 7.78 0.91
N ILE A 142 -17.31 7.58 0.30
CA ILE A 142 -16.23 8.57 0.34
C ILE A 142 -16.56 9.72 -0.63
N ASP A 143 -16.51 10.95 -0.16
CA ASP A 143 -16.59 12.12 -1.03
C ASP A 143 -15.23 12.42 -1.65
N CYS A 144 -15.12 12.22 -2.95
CA CYS A 144 -13.89 12.46 -3.73
C CYS A 144 -13.96 13.79 -4.53
N SER A 145 -14.99 14.61 -4.33
CA SER A 145 -15.28 15.77 -5.20
C SER A 145 -14.48 17.03 -4.88
N ARG A 146 -14.05 17.20 -3.63
CA ARG A 146 -13.48 18.46 -3.13
C ARG A 146 -12.03 18.35 -2.64
N ILE A 147 -11.20 17.63 -3.36
CA ILE A 147 -9.80 17.44 -2.98
C ILE A 147 -8.94 18.59 -3.52
N VAL A 148 -8.45 19.43 -2.65
CA VAL A 148 -7.54 20.56 -3.00
C VAL A 148 -6.10 20.08 -2.89
N HIS A 149 -5.61 19.39 -3.91
CA HIS A 149 -4.26 18.77 -3.93
C HIS A 149 -3.14 19.76 -3.58
N LYS A 150 -3.20 20.99 -4.08
CA LYS A 150 -2.17 22.01 -3.78
C LYS A 150 -2.00 22.25 -2.29
N GLN A 151 -3.09 22.36 -1.54
CA GLN A 151 -3.05 22.59 -0.09
C GLN A 151 -2.52 21.34 0.63
N ILE A 152 -3.05 20.17 0.30
CA ILE A 152 -2.64 18.89 0.91
C ILE A 152 -1.14 18.68 0.72
N TYR A 153 -0.65 18.75 -0.50
CA TYR A 153 0.77 18.48 -0.78
C TYR A 153 1.70 19.60 -0.28
N ALA A 154 1.24 20.85 -0.21
CA ALA A 154 1.99 21.92 0.44
C ALA A 154 2.16 21.67 1.95
N GLN A 155 1.08 21.24 2.63
CA GLN A 155 1.13 20.89 4.04
C GLN A 155 2.05 19.68 4.28
N LEU A 156 1.89 18.58 3.50
CA LEU A 156 2.73 17.39 3.63
C LEU A 156 4.22 17.72 3.43
N LYS A 157 4.54 18.57 2.45
CA LYS A 157 5.91 19.04 2.23
C LYS A 157 6.44 19.84 3.44
N GLN A 158 5.63 20.74 3.98
CA GLN A 158 6.01 21.53 5.13
C GLN A 158 6.26 20.65 6.38
N GLU A 159 5.38 19.66 6.63
CA GLU A 159 5.58 18.72 7.73
C GLU A 159 6.86 17.91 7.57
N LEU A 160 7.15 17.41 6.37
CA LEU A 160 8.39 16.68 6.09
C LEU A 160 9.64 17.57 6.29
N LEU A 161 9.59 18.82 5.86
CA LEU A 161 10.71 19.76 6.07
C LEU A 161 10.93 20.13 7.54
N LYS A 162 9.89 20.03 8.37
CA LYS A 162 9.99 20.16 9.83
C LYS A 162 10.47 18.88 10.53
N GLY A 163 10.75 17.82 9.78
CA GLY A 163 11.21 16.54 10.31
C GLY A 163 10.09 15.61 10.81
N ALA A 164 8.84 15.80 10.34
CA ALA A 164 7.75 14.90 10.68
C ALA A 164 8.06 13.47 10.24
N ARG A 165 7.91 12.53 11.17
CA ARG A 165 8.13 11.11 10.94
C ARG A 165 7.02 10.54 10.05
N TYR A 166 7.39 9.74 9.06
CA TYR A 166 6.48 9.10 8.10
C TYR A 166 6.51 7.57 8.14
N TRP A 167 7.25 6.98 9.07
CA TRP A 167 7.32 5.53 9.32
C TRP A 167 6.79 5.20 10.71
N PHE A 168 6.43 3.96 10.95
CA PHE A 168 5.97 3.48 12.26
C PHE A 168 7.15 3.07 13.14
N THR A 169 7.03 3.30 14.47
CA THR A 169 7.94 2.72 15.47
C THR A 169 7.59 1.26 15.72
N ALA A 170 8.41 0.55 16.47
CA ALA A 170 8.14 -0.84 16.85
C ALA A 170 6.84 -0.97 17.66
N GLU A 171 6.55 0.00 18.53
CA GLU A 171 5.32 0.06 19.33
C GLU A 171 4.09 0.26 18.42
N GLU A 172 4.16 1.21 17.50
CA GLU A 172 3.08 1.48 16.52
C GLU A 172 2.88 0.30 15.55
N GLU A 173 3.95 -0.40 15.17
CA GLU A 173 3.84 -1.65 14.40
C GLU A 173 3.14 -2.75 15.21
N HIS A 174 3.35 -2.80 16.53
CA HIS A 174 2.65 -3.73 17.42
C HIS A 174 1.16 -3.37 17.50
N GLU A 175 0.81 -2.11 17.73
CA GLU A 175 -0.57 -1.63 17.72
C GLU A 175 -1.27 -1.91 16.39
N LEU A 176 -0.58 -1.70 15.27
CA LEU A 176 -1.09 -2.03 13.94
C LEU A 176 -1.38 -3.53 13.78
N LYS A 177 -0.53 -4.40 14.33
CA LYS A 177 -0.79 -5.85 14.32
C LYS A 177 -2.03 -6.22 15.14
N GLU A 178 -2.19 -5.62 16.32
CA GLU A 178 -3.37 -5.84 17.17
C GLU A 178 -4.65 -5.37 16.44
N HIS A 179 -4.62 -4.17 15.87
CA HIS A 179 -5.71 -3.65 15.04
C HIS A 179 -6.06 -4.59 13.87
N ASN A 180 -5.06 -5.15 13.22
CA ASN A 180 -5.25 -6.00 12.06
C ASN A 180 -5.80 -7.40 12.39
N LYS A 181 -5.85 -7.82 13.65
CA LYS A 181 -6.44 -9.12 14.05
C LYS A 181 -7.88 -9.26 13.57
N MET A 182 -8.64 -8.19 13.57
CA MET A 182 -10.03 -8.20 13.08
C MET A 182 -10.15 -8.43 11.57
N PHE A 183 -9.07 -8.25 10.81
CA PHE A 183 -9.02 -8.45 9.37
C PHE A 183 -8.29 -9.74 8.96
N GLN A 184 -7.89 -10.56 9.93
CA GLN A 184 -7.22 -11.83 9.66
C GLN A 184 -8.25 -12.90 9.29
N ARG A 185 -7.88 -13.68 8.27
CA ARG A 185 -8.62 -14.90 7.94
C ARG A 185 -8.36 -15.92 9.03
N ARG A 186 -9.44 -16.48 9.57
CA ARG A 186 -9.35 -17.62 10.50
C ARG A 186 -8.78 -18.82 9.78
N SER A 187 -7.95 -19.59 10.46
CA SER A 187 -7.52 -20.90 9.95
C SER A 187 -8.71 -21.87 9.92
N ILE A 188 -8.66 -22.87 9.05
CA ILE A 188 -9.69 -23.92 8.98
C ILE A 188 -9.85 -24.59 10.35
N MET A 189 -8.75 -24.80 11.09
CA MET A 189 -8.80 -25.36 12.45
C MET A 189 -9.55 -24.46 13.43
N GLU A 190 -9.34 -23.15 13.39
CA GLU A 190 -10.08 -22.20 14.22
C GLU A 190 -11.57 -22.17 13.86
N GLU A 191 -11.91 -22.23 12.57
CA GLU A 191 -13.31 -22.29 12.12
C GLU A 191 -14.01 -23.56 12.63
N VAL A 192 -13.35 -24.70 12.54
CA VAL A 192 -13.87 -25.98 13.07
C VAL A 192 -14.02 -25.94 14.59
N LEU A 193 -13.02 -25.43 15.32
CA LEU A 193 -13.11 -25.26 16.78
C LEU A 193 -14.29 -24.37 17.17
N TYR A 194 -14.47 -23.23 16.54
CA TYR A 194 -15.60 -22.34 16.80
C TYR A 194 -16.96 -22.96 16.44
N ALA A 195 -17.01 -23.83 15.43
CA ALA A 195 -18.24 -24.53 15.04
C ALA A 195 -18.61 -25.66 16.01
N CYS A 196 -17.60 -26.34 16.58
CA CYS A 196 -17.83 -27.51 17.47
C CYS A 196 -18.03 -27.15 18.94
N PHE A 197 -17.55 -25.97 19.40
CA PHE A 197 -17.56 -25.56 20.83
C PHE A 197 -18.36 -24.29 21.10
N ARG A 198 -19.34 -23.99 20.29
CA ARG A 198 -20.30 -22.89 20.48
C ARG A 198 -21.55 -23.31 21.21
#